data_f3ca5e184b26fa2b368ac397d417a0c5
#
_entry.id   f3ca5e184b26fa2b368ac397d417a0c5
#
_cell.length_a   1.000
_cell.length_b   1.000
_cell.length_c   1.000
_cell.angle_alpha   90.00
_cell.angle_beta   90.00
_cell.angle_gamma   90.00
#
_symmetry.space_group_name_H-M   'P 1'
#
loop_
_entity.id
_entity.type
_entity.pdbx_description
1 polymer ?
#
loop_
_entity_poly.entity_id
_entity_poly.type
_entity_poly.pdbx_seq_one_letter_code
_entity_poly.pdbx_strand_id
1 'polypeptide(L)'
;MKRIQIIDSHTGGEPTRVVVGGGPDLGGGSVAERLKVFRDQHDRFRSAVVKEPRGSDVLVGALLCEPTDPACAAGVIFFNNVGYLGMCGHGMMGLIVTLAHLSRLKPGEHRIETSVGVVTAMLNLDGSVSVENVPSYRKAKGVTVQVPNPDGAPGNARPGFPITGDVAWGGNWCFLVEQHGQSLELANVETLTDLTWGIRQAVNAQGFPDVDHIELFGPPINSWARSRNFVLCPGKAYDRSPCGTGTSAKLACLAAEDKLDEGQSWVQESIIGSLFTARYRWLDRSAGTIVPTIIGTAFVTAETTLLLDDQDPFGWGIPG
;
A
#
# COMPACT_ATOMS: atom_id res chain seq x y z
N MET A 1 -4.42 1.23 -32.68
CA MET A 1 -3.46 0.70 -31.64
C MET A 1 -2.93 1.88 -30.85
N LYS A 2 -3.23 1.96 -29.55
CA LYS A 2 -2.69 2.95 -28.60
C LYS A 2 -1.38 2.46 -28.02
N ARG A 3 -0.47 3.39 -27.71
CA ARG A 3 0.84 3.10 -27.10
C ARG A 3 0.91 3.80 -25.76
N ILE A 4 1.22 3.05 -24.70
CA ILE A 4 1.36 3.57 -23.34
C ILE A 4 2.78 3.30 -22.90
N GLN A 5 3.52 4.35 -22.57
CA GLN A 5 4.88 4.24 -22.04
C GLN A 5 4.81 4.03 -20.53
N ILE A 6 5.47 2.97 -20.06
CA ILE A 6 5.49 2.62 -18.64
C ILE A 6 6.92 2.34 -18.19
N ILE A 7 7.15 2.56 -16.90
CA ILE A 7 8.34 2.12 -16.20
C ILE A 7 7.88 1.29 -15.00
N ASP A 8 8.36 0.06 -14.92
CA ASP A 8 8.09 -0.86 -13.83
C ASP A 8 9.21 -0.81 -12.81
N SER A 9 8.85 -0.91 -11.54
CA SER A 9 9.75 -0.98 -10.41
C SER A 9 9.16 -1.91 -9.34
N HIS A 10 9.95 -2.24 -8.32
CA HIS A 10 9.43 -2.81 -7.09
C HIS A 10 10.01 -2.10 -5.88
N THR A 11 9.27 -2.07 -4.79
CA THR A 11 9.71 -1.58 -3.48
C THR A 11 9.56 -2.72 -2.47
N GLY A 12 10.68 -3.22 -1.97
CA GLY A 12 10.61 -4.38 -1.07
C GLY A 12 9.94 -5.62 -1.67
N GLY A 13 9.96 -5.78 -2.99
CA GLY A 13 9.30 -6.87 -3.72
C GLY A 13 7.89 -6.53 -4.22
N GLU A 14 7.23 -5.48 -3.72
CA GLU A 14 5.88 -5.09 -4.16
C GLU A 14 5.96 -4.25 -5.45
N PRO A 15 5.28 -4.67 -6.55
CA PRO A 15 5.48 -4.05 -7.86
C PRO A 15 4.71 -2.74 -8.02
N THR A 16 5.33 -1.80 -8.73
CA THR A 16 4.73 -0.53 -9.13
C THR A 16 4.96 -0.29 -10.62
N ARG A 17 3.93 0.12 -11.35
CA ARG A 17 3.96 0.52 -12.75
C ARG A 17 3.65 2.00 -12.88
N VAL A 18 4.62 2.80 -13.28
CA VAL A 18 4.42 4.22 -13.53
C VAL A 18 4.11 4.45 -15.01
N VAL A 19 2.94 5.01 -15.30
CA VAL A 19 2.58 5.49 -16.64
C VAL A 19 3.22 6.84 -16.84
N VAL A 20 4.22 6.90 -17.73
CA VAL A 20 5.00 8.11 -18.00
C VAL A 20 4.61 8.79 -19.32
N GLY A 21 3.81 8.13 -20.15
CA GLY A 21 3.30 8.68 -21.42
C GLY A 21 2.14 7.88 -22.00
N GLY A 22 1.33 8.52 -22.86
CA GLY A 22 0.18 7.87 -23.51
C GLY A 22 -1.04 7.69 -22.61
N GLY A 23 -1.06 8.33 -21.44
CA GLY A 23 -2.23 8.37 -20.55
C GLY A 23 -3.39 9.17 -21.14
N PRO A 24 -4.61 9.07 -20.55
CA PRO A 24 -5.75 9.87 -20.95
C PRO A 24 -5.55 11.36 -20.60
N ASP A 25 -6.16 12.24 -21.36
CA ASP A 25 -6.31 13.64 -20.97
C ASP A 25 -7.35 13.73 -19.84
N LEU A 26 -6.92 14.20 -18.68
CA LEU A 26 -7.77 14.38 -17.51
C LEU A 26 -8.20 15.84 -17.30
N GLY A 27 -7.85 16.72 -18.25
CA GLY A 27 -8.12 18.16 -18.14
C GLY A 27 -7.26 18.87 -17.08
N GLY A 28 -7.70 20.07 -16.71
CA GLY A 28 -7.10 20.88 -15.66
C GLY A 28 -7.61 20.53 -14.26
N GLY A 29 -7.13 21.28 -13.26
CA GLY A 29 -7.56 21.16 -11.86
C GLY A 29 -6.61 20.30 -11.00
N SER A 30 -6.97 20.15 -9.73
CA SER A 30 -6.21 19.36 -8.74
C SER A 30 -6.13 17.90 -9.11
N VAL A 31 -5.15 17.18 -8.55
CA VAL A 31 -5.04 15.72 -8.74
C VAL A 31 -6.30 15.00 -8.27
N ALA A 32 -6.98 15.52 -7.24
CA ALA A 32 -8.27 14.97 -6.77
C ALA A 32 -9.40 15.13 -7.81
N GLU A 33 -9.47 16.27 -8.53
CA GLU A 33 -10.45 16.48 -9.60
C GLU A 33 -10.13 15.61 -10.81
N ARG A 34 -8.86 15.50 -11.19
CA ARG A 34 -8.40 14.60 -12.26
C ARG A 34 -8.67 13.13 -11.94
N LEU A 35 -8.54 12.72 -10.66
CA LEU A 35 -8.93 11.38 -10.24
C LEU A 35 -10.42 11.11 -10.52
N LYS A 36 -11.31 12.07 -10.29
CA LYS A 36 -12.73 11.92 -10.62
C LYS A 36 -12.94 11.71 -12.13
N VAL A 37 -12.27 12.53 -12.96
CA VAL A 37 -12.33 12.37 -14.42
C VAL A 37 -11.79 11.01 -14.84
N PHE A 38 -10.66 10.58 -14.26
CA PHE A 38 -10.07 9.28 -14.56
C PHE A 38 -11.03 8.14 -14.23
N ARG A 39 -11.62 8.16 -13.03
CA ARG A 39 -12.57 7.14 -12.58
C ARG A 39 -13.84 7.14 -13.42
N ASP A 40 -14.43 8.30 -13.67
CA ASP A 40 -15.76 8.39 -14.22
C ASP A 40 -15.78 8.24 -15.77
N GLN A 41 -14.65 8.56 -16.44
CA GLN A 41 -14.59 8.59 -17.91
C GLN A 41 -13.53 7.65 -18.52
N HIS A 42 -12.51 7.25 -17.73
CA HIS A 42 -11.36 6.51 -18.26
C HIS A 42 -11.00 5.26 -17.46
N ASP A 43 -11.89 4.70 -16.62
CA ASP A 43 -11.58 3.56 -15.75
C ASP A 43 -11.08 2.34 -16.53
N ARG A 44 -11.54 2.15 -17.78
CA ARG A 44 -11.00 1.07 -18.63
C ARG A 44 -9.49 1.21 -18.92
N PHE A 45 -8.95 2.44 -18.87
CA PHE A 45 -7.49 2.64 -19.01
C PHE A 45 -6.75 2.07 -17.79
N ARG A 46 -7.28 2.27 -16.59
CA ARG A 46 -6.78 1.63 -15.38
C ARG A 46 -6.72 0.12 -15.56
N SER A 47 -7.82 -0.49 -15.97
CA SER A 47 -7.91 -1.93 -16.22
C SER A 47 -6.88 -2.40 -17.25
N ALA A 48 -6.73 -1.68 -18.39
CA ALA A 48 -5.76 -2.02 -19.42
C ALA A 48 -4.31 -2.01 -18.94
N VAL A 49 -3.99 -1.16 -17.96
CA VAL A 49 -2.61 -1.00 -17.44
C VAL A 49 -2.25 -2.02 -16.38
N VAL A 50 -3.19 -2.35 -15.46
CA VAL A 50 -2.87 -3.18 -14.28
C VAL A 50 -3.47 -4.57 -14.26
N LYS A 51 -4.50 -4.85 -15.10
CA LYS A 51 -5.07 -6.20 -15.20
C LYS A 51 -4.41 -7.03 -16.29
N GLU A 52 -4.57 -8.34 -16.20
CA GLU A 52 -4.18 -9.26 -17.27
C GLU A 52 -4.84 -8.88 -18.61
N PRO A 53 -4.19 -9.12 -19.74
CA PRO A 53 -2.92 -9.85 -19.93
C PRO A 53 -1.65 -8.99 -19.80
N ARG A 54 -1.74 -7.68 -19.50
CA ARG A 54 -0.59 -6.77 -19.42
C ARG A 54 -0.14 -6.45 -18.00
N GLY A 55 -0.92 -6.83 -17.01
CA GLY A 55 -0.65 -6.65 -15.59
C GLY A 55 -0.89 -7.92 -14.80
N SER A 56 -1.14 -7.75 -13.49
CA SER A 56 -1.47 -8.83 -12.56
C SER A 56 -2.20 -8.23 -11.36
N ASP A 57 -2.85 -9.08 -10.55
CA ASP A 57 -3.66 -8.64 -9.40
C ASP A 57 -2.88 -7.90 -8.31
N VAL A 58 -1.55 -8.06 -8.30
CA VAL A 58 -0.70 -7.42 -7.29
C VAL A 58 -0.11 -6.08 -7.73
N LEU A 59 -0.29 -5.72 -9.00
CA LEU A 59 0.35 -4.56 -9.57
C LEU A 59 -0.34 -3.26 -9.16
N VAL A 60 0.41 -2.34 -8.56
CA VAL A 60 -0.04 -0.97 -8.34
C VAL A 60 0.39 -0.08 -9.49
N GLY A 61 -0.59 0.56 -10.12
CA GLY A 61 -0.39 1.57 -11.15
C GLY A 61 -0.24 2.97 -10.56
N ALA A 62 0.56 3.80 -11.21
CA ALA A 62 0.76 5.20 -10.89
C ALA A 62 0.69 6.02 -12.19
N LEU A 63 -0.37 6.81 -12.37
CA LEU A 63 -0.48 7.72 -13.51
C LEU A 63 0.19 9.04 -13.17
N LEU A 64 1.28 9.35 -13.86
CA LEU A 64 1.99 10.61 -13.72
C LEU A 64 1.17 11.76 -14.29
N CYS A 65 1.01 12.82 -13.52
CA CYS A 65 0.28 14.03 -13.89
C CYS A 65 1.16 15.27 -13.67
N GLU A 66 0.84 16.36 -14.38
CA GLU A 66 1.40 17.66 -14.03
C GLU A 66 0.83 18.11 -12.68
N PRO A 67 1.66 18.61 -11.75
CA PRO A 67 1.16 19.13 -10.48
C PRO A 67 0.43 20.45 -10.66
N THR A 68 -0.53 20.76 -9.77
CA THR A 68 -1.15 22.09 -9.73
C THR A 68 -0.37 23.08 -8.88
N ASP A 69 0.32 22.59 -7.85
CA ASP A 69 1.29 23.38 -7.08
C ASP A 69 2.66 23.32 -7.76
N PRO A 70 3.18 24.45 -8.30
CA PRO A 70 4.49 24.47 -8.96
C PRO A 70 5.67 24.14 -8.03
N ALA A 71 5.45 24.12 -6.72
CA ALA A 71 6.45 23.63 -5.76
C ALA A 71 6.49 22.10 -5.66
N CYS A 72 5.56 21.38 -6.30
CA CYS A 72 5.58 19.94 -6.42
C CYS A 72 6.35 19.49 -7.66
N ALA A 73 7.17 18.45 -7.51
CA ALA A 73 7.95 17.89 -8.62
C ALA A 73 7.10 17.10 -9.62
N ALA A 74 5.96 16.58 -9.15
CA ALA A 74 5.00 15.84 -9.97
C ALA A 74 3.65 15.73 -9.25
N GLY A 75 2.59 15.45 -10.01
CA GLY A 75 1.34 14.90 -9.52
C GLY A 75 1.23 13.39 -9.84
N VAL A 76 0.50 12.64 -9.05
CA VAL A 76 0.30 11.21 -9.26
C VAL A 76 -1.08 10.73 -8.82
N ILE A 77 -1.68 9.84 -9.61
CA ILE A 77 -2.88 9.08 -9.25
C ILE A 77 -2.49 7.63 -9.11
N PHE A 78 -2.63 7.06 -7.90
CA PHE A 78 -2.41 5.64 -7.65
C PHE A 78 -3.69 4.83 -7.85
N PHE A 79 -3.54 3.61 -8.37
CA PHE A 79 -4.64 2.68 -8.61
C PHE A 79 -4.15 1.23 -8.64
N ASN A 80 -5.07 0.27 -8.54
CA ASN A 80 -4.78 -1.16 -8.67
C ASN A 80 -5.87 -1.88 -9.49
N ASN A 81 -5.87 -3.20 -9.48
CA ASN A 81 -6.87 -4.02 -10.15
C ASN A 81 -8.30 -3.82 -9.60
N VAL A 82 -8.45 -3.40 -8.34
CA VAL A 82 -9.75 -3.19 -7.67
C VAL A 82 -10.27 -1.76 -7.87
N GLY A 83 -9.40 -0.74 -7.82
CA GLY A 83 -9.84 0.65 -7.88
C GLY A 83 -8.72 1.67 -7.70
N TYR A 84 -9.04 2.78 -7.06
CA TYR A 84 -8.16 3.93 -6.87
C TYR A 84 -7.69 4.03 -5.42
N LEU A 85 -6.45 4.44 -5.24
CA LEU A 85 -5.80 4.58 -3.94
C LEU A 85 -5.54 6.06 -3.67
N GLY A 86 -5.83 6.52 -2.46
CA GLY A 86 -5.55 7.89 -2.05
C GLY A 86 -4.04 8.15 -1.95
N MET A 87 -3.32 7.22 -1.30
CA MET A 87 -1.88 7.21 -1.14
C MET A 87 -1.39 5.76 -1.15
N CYS A 88 -0.16 5.55 -1.59
CA CYS A 88 0.48 4.24 -1.61
C CYS A 88 1.97 4.40 -1.28
N GLY A 89 2.43 3.83 -0.14
CA GLY A 89 3.79 4.01 0.35
C GLY A 89 4.85 3.41 -0.58
N HIS A 90 4.70 2.14 -0.97
CA HIS A 90 5.63 1.49 -1.89
C HIS A 90 5.55 2.09 -3.29
N GLY A 91 4.33 2.45 -3.75
CA GLY A 91 4.13 3.13 -5.03
C GLY A 91 4.79 4.51 -5.08
N MET A 92 4.78 5.27 -3.97
CA MET A 92 5.50 6.54 -3.85
C MET A 92 7.01 6.33 -3.97
N MET A 93 7.58 5.33 -3.30
CA MET A 93 9.01 5.01 -3.42
C MET A 93 9.36 4.59 -4.85
N GLY A 94 8.53 3.75 -5.48
CA GLY A 94 8.66 3.37 -6.89
C GLY A 94 8.59 4.57 -7.84
N LEU A 95 7.68 5.53 -7.58
CA LEU A 95 7.58 6.77 -8.36
C LEU A 95 8.85 7.62 -8.24
N ILE A 96 9.38 7.83 -7.03
CA ILE A 96 10.58 8.64 -6.79
C ILE A 96 11.80 8.06 -7.55
N VAL A 97 12.03 6.74 -7.46
CA VAL A 97 13.15 6.12 -8.19
C VAL A 97 12.92 6.15 -9.70
N THR A 98 11.66 6.04 -10.17
CA THR A 98 11.31 6.19 -11.58
C THR A 98 11.61 7.60 -12.08
N LEU A 99 11.25 8.63 -11.33
CA LEU A 99 11.55 10.03 -11.71
C LEU A 99 13.06 10.32 -11.68
N ALA A 100 13.78 9.74 -10.73
CA ALA A 100 15.25 9.81 -10.70
C ALA A 100 15.90 9.11 -11.91
N HIS A 101 15.41 7.92 -12.26
CA HIS A 101 15.84 7.17 -13.46
C HIS A 101 15.63 7.99 -14.75
N LEU A 102 14.52 8.72 -14.85
CA LEU A 102 14.24 9.66 -15.94
C LEU A 102 15.05 10.96 -15.85
N SER A 103 15.97 11.08 -14.89
CA SER A 103 16.75 12.31 -14.63
C SER A 103 15.89 13.54 -14.32
N ARG A 104 14.64 13.33 -13.86
CA ARG A 104 13.72 14.39 -13.43
C ARG A 104 13.94 14.80 -11.98
N LEU A 105 14.49 13.91 -11.14
CA LEU A 105 14.84 14.18 -9.75
C LEU A 105 16.33 13.88 -9.50
N LYS A 106 16.86 14.58 -8.50
CA LYS A 106 18.18 14.32 -7.92
C LYS A 106 18.02 13.99 -6.44
N PRO A 107 19.02 13.41 -5.76
CA PRO A 107 18.97 13.25 -4.31
C PRO A 107 18.58 14.55 -3.61
N GLY A 108 17.64 14.47 -2.66
CA GLY A 108 17.07 15.60 -1.97
C GLY A 108 15.58 15.41 -1.65
N GLU A 109 14.98 16.42 -1.04
CA GLU A 109 13.57 16.45 -0.70
C GLU A 109 12.72 16.87 -1.91
N HIS A 110 11.61 16.16 -2.11
CA HIS A 110 10.66 16.40 -3.19
C HIS A 110 9.22 16.34 -2.67
N ARG A 111 8.39 17.24 -3.18
CA ARG A 111 6.96 17.28 -2.91
C ARG A 111 6.23 16.67 -4.09
N ILE A 112 5.34 15.73 -3.80
CA ILE A 112 4.50 15.03 -4.79
C ILE A 112 3.04 15.30 -4.46
N GLU A 113 2.30 15.81 -5.43
CA GLU A 113 0.86 16.04 -5.29
C GLU A 113 0.11 14.73 -5.52
N THR A 114 -0.73 14.32 -4.56
CA THR A 114 -1.60 13.15 -4.65
C THR A 114 -3.07 13.56 -4.60
N SER A 115 -3.97 12.61 -4.80
CA SER A 115 -5.42 12.88 -4.69
C SER A 115 -5.88 13.24 -3.26
N VAL A 116 -5.07 12.97 -2.25
CA VAL A 116 -5.37 13.26 -0.84
C VAL A 116 -4.47 14.35 -0.24
N GLY A 117 -3.69 15.04 -1.08
CA GLY A 117 -2.81 16.13 -0.67
C GLY A 117 -1.36 15.93 -1.09
N VAL A 118 -0.50 16.83 -0.62
CA VAL A 118 0.93 16.83 -0.93
C VAL A 118 1.66 15.90 0.05
N VAL A 119 2.47 15.00 -0.51
CA VAL A 119 3.34 14.09 0.24
C VAL A 119 4.79 14.50 0.03
N THR A 120 5.56 14.57 1.11
CA THR A 120 6.99 14.82 1.06
C THR A 120 7.75 13.49 1.00
N ALA A 121 8.63 13.37 0.01
CA ALA A 121 9.53 12.23 -0.13
C ALA A 121 10.98 12.71 -0.28
N MET A 122 11.91 12.00 0.37
CA MET A 122 13.34 12.25 0.28
C MET A 122 13.98 11.13 -0.52
N LEU A 123 14.63 11.46 -1.63
CA LEU A 123 15.56 10.55 -2.29
C LEU A 123 16.93 10.69 -1.61
N ASN A 124 17.35 9.67 -0.89
CA ASN A 124 18.59 9.68 -0.14
C ASN A 124 19.80 9.45 -1.06
N LEU A 125 21.00 9.83 -0.63
CA LEU A 125 22.25 9.67 -1.39
C LEU A 125 22.60 8.18 -1.66
N ASP A 126 22.14 7.28 -0.81
CA ASP A 126 22.33 5.82 -0.96
C ASP A 126 21.27 5.16 -1.87
N GLY A 127 20.38 5.96 -2.45
CA GLY A 127 19.29 5.50 -3.33
C GLY A 127 18.04 5.03 -2.60
N SER A 128 18.03 4.97 -1.27
CA SER A 128 16.81 4.70 -0.51
C SER A 128 15.85 5.90 -0.58
N VAL A 129 14.57 5.65 -0.33
CA VAL A 129 13.53 6.68 -0.32
C VAL A 129 12.87 6.73 1.04
N SER A 130 12.84 7.92 1.64
CA SER A 130 12.07 8.19 2.86
C SER A 130 10.79 8.91 2.48
N VAL A 131 9.65 8.43 2.99
CA VAL A 131 8.34 9.03 2.75
C VAL A 131 7.76 9.43 4.10
N GLU A 132 7.48 10.73 4.28
CA GLU A 132 6.67 11.20 5.40
C GLU A 132 5.21 10.89 5.08
N ASN A 133 4.64 9.95 5.84
CA ASN A 133 3.29 9.48 5.63
C ASN A 133 2.27 10.41 6.30
N VAL A 134 1.00 10.18 6.02
CA VAL A 134 -0.13 10.92 6.62
C VAL A 134 -0.15 10.74 8.14
N PRO A 135 -0.74 11.70 8.89
CA PRO A 135 -0.97 11.56 10.32
C PRO A 135 -1.66 10.23 10.65
N SER A 136 -1.08 9.48 11.57
CA SER A 136 -1.49 8.10 11.90
C SER A 136 -1.86 8.00 13.38
N TYR A 137 -2.86 7.17 13.70
CA TYR A 137 -3.37 7.02 15.06
C TYR A 137 -4.08 5.68 15.26
N ARG A 138 -4.14 5.23 16.53
CA ARG A 138 -4.95 4.07 16.92
C ARG A 138 -6.39 4.50 17.19
N LYS A 139 -7.35 3.88 16.48
CA LYS A 139 -8.79 4.12 16.65
C LYS A 139 -9.39 3.33 17.81
N ALA A 140 -9.01 2.05 17.91
CA ALA A 140 -9.51 1.17 18.96
C ALA A 140 -8.45 0.14 19.34
N LYS A 141 -8.35 -0.17 20.64
CA LYS A 141 -7.43 -1.16 21.20
C LYS A 141 -8.16 -2.42 21.58
N GLY A 142 -7.56 -3.59 21.31
CA GLY A 142 -8.02 -4.88 21.83
C GLY A 142 -9.41 -5.27 21.33
N VAL A 143 -9.76 -4.93 20.10
CA VAL A 143 -11.03 -5.31 19.47
C VAL A 143 -11.03 -6.82 19.23
N THR A 144 -12.03 -7.53 19.77
CA THR A 144 -12.19 -8.97 19.54
C THR A 144 -13.34 -9.21 18.59
N VAL A 145 -13.09 -9.96 17.52
CA VAL A 145 -14.08 -10.37 16.53
C VAL A 145 -14.17 -11.90 16.47
N GLN A 146 -15.35 -12.42 16.11
CA GLN A 146 -15.57 -13.84 15.90
C GLN A 146 -15.38 -14.18 14.41
N VAL A 147 -14.31 -14.90 14.10
CA VAL A 147 -14.00 -15.32 12.73
C VAL A 147 -14.70 -16.65 12.46
N PRO A 148 -15.52 -16.76 11.41
CA PRO A 148 -16.17 -18.02 11.06
C PRO A 148 -15.15 -19.13 10.80
N ASN A 149 -15.43 -20.35 11.22
CA ASN A 149 -14.58 -21.49 10.90
C ASN A 149 -14.83 -21.91 9.43
N PRO A 150 -13.82 -21.91 8.55
CA PRO A 150 -13.99 -22.26 7.14
C PRO A 150 -14.42 -23.71 6.89
N ASP A 151 -14.15 -24.61 7.84
CA ASP A 151 -14.50 -26.04 7.74
C ASP A 151 -15.96 -26.36 8.09
N GLY A 152 -16.79 -25.36 8.34
CA GLY A 152 -18.22 -25.51 8.60
C GLY A 152 -19.01 -25.81 7.32
N ALA A 153 -19.25 -27.10 6.99
CA ALA A 153 -20.19 -27.46 5.94
C ALA A 153 -21.59 -26.86 6.23
N PRO A 154 -22.39 -26.51 5.20
CA PRO A 154 -23.77 -26.07 5.41
C PRO A 154 -24.54 -27.08 6.26
N GLY A 155 -25.00 -26.66 7.45
CA GLY A 155 -25.70 -27.51 8.43
C GLY A 155 -24.84 -28.02 9.60
N ASN A 156 -23.52 -27.80 9.60
CA ASN A 156 -22.61 -28.19 10.69
C ASN A 156 -21.66 -27.01 11.04
N ALA A 157 -22.21 -25.84 11.33
CA ALA A 157 -21.44 -24.67 11.70
C ALA A 157 -20.65 -24.95 13.00
N ARG A 158 -19.34 -25.16 12.87
CA ARG A 158 -18.46 -25.12 14.04
C ARG A 158 -18.44 -23.70 14.58
N PRO A 159 -18.37 -23.52 15.90
CA PRO A 159 -18.23 -22.19 16.48
C PRO A 159 -17.03 -21.46 15.84
N GLY A 160 -17.21 -20.20 15.52
CA GLY A 160 -16.10 -19.33 15.14
C GLY A 160 -15.08 -19.24 16.27
N PHE A 161 -13.90 -18.73 15.95
CA PHE A 161 -12.84 -18.51 16.95
C PHE A 161 -12.59 -17.01 17.12
N PRO A 162 -12.26 -16.57 18.34
CA PRO A 162 -11.99 -15.17 18.59
C PRO A 162 -10.61 -14.78 18.07
N ILE A 163 -10.53 -13.62 17.41
CA ILE A 163 -9.27 -12.94 17.08
C ILE A 163 -9.34 -11.55 17.70
N THR A 164 -8.25 -11.15 18.37
CA THR A 164 -8.12 -9.85 18.99
C THR A 164 -7.02 -9.05 18.33
N GLY A 165 -7.29 -7.78 18.03
CA GLY A 165 -6.34 -6.87 17.40
C GLY A 165 -6.68 -5.41 17.68
N ASP A 166 -5.84 -4.52 17.18
CA ASP A 166 -6.04 -3.08 17.23
C ASP A 166 -6.53 -2.55 15.88
N VAL A 167 -7.46 -1.61 15.89
CA VAL A 167 -7.87 -0.86 14.69
C VAL A 167 -7.11 0.45 14.68
N ALA A 168 -6.34 0.69 13.61
CA ALA A 168 -5.53 1.87 13.47
C ALA A 168 -5.54 2.43 12.03
N TRP A 169 -5.32 3.73 11.93
CA TRP A 169 -5.18 4.46 10.67
C TRP A 169 -3.71 4.78 10.41
N GLY A 170 -3.22 4.41 9.23
CA GLY A 170 -1.88 4.74 8.74
C GLY A 170 -1.87 5.22 7.27
N GLY A 171 -3.01 5.77 6.79
CA GLY A 171 -3.27 6.05 5.38
C GLY A 171 -4.24 5.05 4.75
N ASN A 172 -4.40 3.89 5.38
CA ASN A 172 -5.46 2.90 5.20
C ASN A 172 -5.95 2.47 6.58
N TRP A 173 -7.13 1.88 6.66
CA TRP A 173 -7.63 1.29 7.89
C TRP A 173 -7.10 -0.13 8.05
N CYS A 174 -6.30 -0.34 9.08
CA CYS A 174 -5.66 -1.61 9.38
C CYS A 174 -6.25 -2.26 10.64
N PHE A 175 -6.39 -3.58 10.62
CA PHE A 175 -6.60 -4.40 11.81
C PHE A 175 -5.32 -5.18 12.08
N LEU A 176 -4.66 -4.89 13.20
CA LEU A 176 -3.33 -5.35 13.57
C LEU A 176 -3.43 -6.47 14.60
N VAL A 177 -2.97 -7.66 14.27
CA VAL A 177 -3.11 -8.88 15.09
C VAL A 177 -1.74 -9.44 15.46
N GLU A 178 -1.45 -9.58 16.76
CA GLU A 178 -0.20 -10.18 17.25
C GLU A 178 -0.38 -11.65 17.66
N GLN A 179 -1.57 -12.02 18.15
CA GLN A 179 -1.85 -13.37 18.63
C GLN A 179 -2.79 -14.10 17.68
N HIS A 180 -2.25 -14.75 16.68
CA HIS A 180 -3.00 -15.44 15.62
C HIS A 180 -2.62 -16.93 15.48
N GLY A 181 -1.58 -17.40 16.18
CA GLY A 181 -1.17 -18.81 16.21
C GLY A 181 -0.60 -19.38 14.91
N GLN A 182 -0.28 -18.52 13.91
CA GLN A 182 0.25 -18.94 12.62
C GLN A 182 1.76 -18.68 12.52
N SER A 183 2.46 -19.53 11.76
CA SER A 183 3.84 -19.25 11.33
C SER A 183 3.82 -18.33 10.10
N LEU A 184 4.52 -17.19 10.18
CA LEU A 184 4.64 -16.22 9.09
C LEU A 184 5.75 -16.64 8.13
N GLU A 185 5.52 -17.72 7.39
CA GLU A 185 6.41 -18.25 6.38
C GLU A 185 5.79 -18.16 4.99
N LEU A 186 6.62 -17.94 3.98
CA LEU A 186 6.17 -17.82 2.59
C LEU A 186 5.43 -19.08 2.11
N ALA A 187 5.81 -20.26 2.62
CA ALA A 187 5.12 -21.52 2.32
C ALA A 187 3.67 -21.55 2.80
N ASN A 188 3.29 -20.69 3.77
CA ASN A 188 1.96 -20.64 4.37
C ASN A 188 1.08 -19.52 3.77
N VAL A 189 1.52 -18.85 2.70
CA VAL A 189 0.83 -17.67 2.14
C VAL A 189 -0.64 -17.91 1.84
N GLU A 190 -1.01 -19.06 1.28
CA GLU A 190 -2.41 -19.39 0.98
C GLU A 190 -3.25 -19.45 2.27
N THR A 191 -2.78 -20.19 3.28
CA THR A 191 -3.44 -20.30 4.59
C THR A 191 -3.54 -18.93 5.29
N LEU A 192 -2.48 -18.13 5.24
CA LEU A 192 -2.46 -16.78 5.81
C LEU A 192 -3.44 -15.85 5.08
N THR A 193 -3.53 -15.97 3.76
CA THR A 193 -4.47 -15.20 2.93
C THR A 193 -5.92 -15.54 3.28
N ASP A 194 -6.25 -16.82 3.39
CA ASP A 194 -7.61 -17.26 3.73
C ASP A 194 -8.00 -16.88 5.17
N LEU A 195 -7.08 -17.04 6.12
CA LEU A 195 -7.29 -16.59 7.50
C LEU A 195 -7.55 -15.07 7.56
N THR A 196 -6.67 -14.28 6.97
CA THR A 196 -6.79 -12.81 7.01
C THR A 196 -8.01 -12.32 6.24
N TRP A 197 -8.41 -13.00 5.17
CA TRP A 197 -9.67 -12.72 4.49
C TRP A 197 -10.88 -12.98 5.40
N GLY A 198 -10.91 -14.09 6.12
CA GLY A 198 -11.94 -14.38 7.13
C GLY A 198 -11.97 -13.35 8.25
N ILE A 199 -10.79 -12.93 8.74
CA ILE A 199 -10.67 -11.86 9.74
C ILE A 199 -11.25 -10.54 9.20
N ARG A 200 -10.91 -10.15 7.95
CA ARG A 200 -11.43 -8.94 7.33
C ARG A 200 -12.95 -8.94 7.27
N GLN A 201 -13.55 -10.03 6.80
CA GLN A 201 -15.00 -10.16 6.73
C GLN A 201 -15.65 -10.03 8.14
N ALA A 202 -15.03 -10.67 9.13
CA ALA A 202 -15.51 -10.60 10.51
C ALA A 202 -15.41 -9.19 11.10
N VAL A 203 -14.29 -8.50 10.91
CA VAL A 203 -14.05 -7.12 11.38
C VAL A 203 -15.06 -6.16 10.73
N ASN A 204 -15.25 -6.27 9.41
CA ASN A 204 -16.19 -5.43 8.68
C ASN A 204 -17.64 -5.65 9.16
N ALA A 205 -18.04 -6.89 9.38
CA ALA A 205 -19.39 -7.23 9.85
C ALA A 205 -19.65 -6.84 11.32
N GLN A 206 -18.59 -6.73 12.14
CA GLN A 206 -18.70 -6.54 13.60
C GLN A 206 -18.28 -5.14 14.06
N GLY A 207 -18.42 -4.12 13.21
CA GLY A 207 -18.38 -2.71 13.62
C GLY A 207 -17.31 -1.84 12.97
N PHE A 208 -16.45 -2.40 12.13
CA PHE A 208 -15.39 -1.64 11.46
C PHE A 208 -15.42 -1.88 9.93
N PRO A 209 -16.46 -1.41 9.22
CA PRO A 209 -16.69 -1.70 7.80
C PRO A 209 -15.60 -1.11 6.89
N ASP A 210 -14.89 -0.07 7.34
CA ASP A 210 -13.86 0.61 6.56
C ASP A 210 -12.49 -0.07 6.62
N VAL A 211 -12.30 -1.09 7.49
CA VAL A 211 -11.04 -1.82 7.57
C VAL A 211 -10.82 -2.59 6.27
N ASP A 212 -9.72 -2.28 5.59
CA ASP A 212 -9.38 -2.82 4.29
C ASP A 212 -8.04 -3.59 4.27
N HIS A 213 -7.20 -3.42 5.29
CA HIS A 213 -5.96 -4.16 5.50
C HIS A 213 -6.01 -4.99 6.79
N ILE A 214 -5.53 -6.22 6.71
CA ILE A 214 -5.33 -7.09 7.88
C ILE A 214 -3.86 -7.43 7.99
N GLU A 215 -3.26 -7.20 9.15
CA GLU A 215 -1.85 -7.48 9.39
C GLU A 215 -1.65 -8.45 10.53
N LEU A 216 -0.91 -9.51 10.26
CA LEU A 216 -0.46 -10.46 11.27
C LEU A 216 0.99 -10.17 11.59
N PHE A 217 1.33 -10.07 12.87
CA PHE A 217 2.68 -9.80 13.34
C PHE A 217 3.26 -10.98 14.11
N GLY A 218 4.53 -11.26 13.87
CA GLY A 218 5.27 -12.33 14.52
C GLY A 218 6.75 -12.01 14.71
N PRO A 219 7.53 -12.96 15.25
CA PRO A 219 8.96 -12.79 15.41
C PRO A 219 9.64 -12.66 14.05
N PRO A 220 10.65 -11.78 13.94
CA PRO A 220 11.42 -11.62 12.71
C PRO A 220 12.38 -12.80 12.50
N ILE A 221 12.74 -13.06 11.23
CA ILE A 221 13.83 -13.94 10.86
C ILE A 221 15.14 -13.15 10.75
N ASN A 222 15.05 -11.93 10.22
CA ASN A 222 16.19 -11.04 10.12
C ASN A 222 16.53 -10.44 11.49
N SER A 223 17.78 -10.58 11.92
CA SER A 223 18.26 -10.12 13.24
C SER A 223 18.22 -8.59 13.43
N TRP A 224 18.11 -7.82 12.33
CA TRP A 224 17.97 -6.37 12.38
C TRP A 224 16.52 -5.92 12.56
N ALA A 225 15.55 -6.80 12.24
CA ALA A 225 14.14 -6.48 12.34
C ALA A 225 13.62 -6.62 13.78
N ARG A 226 12.60 -5.84 14.10
CA ARG A 226 11.88 -5.89 15.37
C ARG A 226 10.66 -6.79 15.30
N SER A 227 10.08 -6.93 14.10
CA SER A 227 8.88 -7.70 13.85
C SER A 227 8.85 -8.13 12.39
N ARG A 228 8.15 -9.24 12.11
CA ARG A 228 7.79 -9.69 10.77
C ARG A 228 6.30 -9.60 10.61
N ASN A 229 5.81 -9.27 9.40
CA ASN A 229 4.39 -9.23 9.13
C ASN A 229 3.98 -10.02 7.89
N PHE A 230 2.70 -10.39 7.87
CA PHE A 230 1.94 -10.74 6.68
C PHE A 230 0.80 -9.74 6.55
N VAL A 231 0.61 -9.17 5.37
CA VAL A 231 -0.39 -8.12 5.13
C VAL A 231 -1.33 -8.54 4.02
N LEU A 232 -2.63 -8.60 4.32
CA LEU A 232 -3.69 -8.73 3.33
C LEU A 232 -4.12 -7.32 2.87
N CYS A 233 -4.02 -7.08 1.57
CA CYS A 233 -4.48 -5.88 0.89
C CYS A 233 -5.91 -6.02 0.33
N PRO A 234 -6.54 -4.92 -0.12
CA PRO A 234 -7.75 -4.97 -0.94
C PRO A 234 -7.57 -5.87 -2.17
N GLY A 235 -8.63 -6.63 -2.53
CA GLY A 235 -8.58 -7.58 -3.65
C GLY A 235 -8.06 -8.97 -3.28
N LYS A 236 -7.89 -9.26 -2.00
CA LYS A 236 -7.40 -10.56 -1.50
C LYS A 236 -5.96 -10.88 -1.94
N ALA A 237 -5.16 -9.86 -2.25
CA ALA A 237 -3.72 -10.00 -2.49
C ALA A 237 -2.93 -9.75 -1.19
N TYR A 238 -1.77 -10.39 -1.04
CA TYR A 238 -0.86 -10.06 0.06
C TYR A 238 0.23 -9.10 -0.41
N ASP A 239 0.66 -8.18 0.47
CA ASP A 239 1.78 -7.26 0.24
C ASP A 239 3.11 -8.01 0.36
N ARG A 240 3.99 -7.89 -0.64
CA ARG A 240 5.34 -8.45 -0.58
C ARG A 240 6.26 -7.57 0.25
N SER A 241 5.97 -6.27 0.30
CA SER A 241 6.69 -5.32 1.15
C SER A 241 6.19 -5.39 2.60
N PRO A 242 6.90 -4.73 3.55
CA PRO A 242 6.42 -4.60 4.93
C PRO A 242 5.15 -3.75 5.09
N CYS A 243 4.56 -3.22 4.02
CA CYS A 243 3.44 -2.29 3.98
C CYS A 243 3.72 -0.95 4.69
N GLY A 244 3.79 0.14 3.92
CA GLY A 244 4.09 1.47 4.50
C GLY A 244 2.98 2.01 5.39
N THR A 245 1.72 1.86 4.98
CA THR A 245 0.55 2.31 5.75
C THR A 245 0.33 1.44 6.98
N GLY A 246 0.52 0.14 6.86
CA GLY A 246 0.45 -0.78 7.98
C GLY A 246 1.56 -0.59 9.00
N THR A 247 2.79 -0.43 8.56
CA THR A 247 3.91 -0.06 9.45
C THR A 247 3.62 1.28 10.17
N SER A 248 3.02 2.26 9.50
CA SER A 248 2.60 3.53 10.11
C SER A 248 1.53 3.34 11.19
N ALA A 249 0.53 2.48 10.93
CA ALA A 249 -0.49 2.10 11.90
C ALA A 249 0.13 1.37 13.10
N LYS A 250 1.10 0.47 12.85
CA LYS A 250 1.86 -0.22 13.93
C LYS A 250 2.62 0.76 14.81
N LEU A 251 3.32 1.74 14.21
CA LEU A 251 4.02 2.78 14.97
C LEU A 251 3.06 3.58 15.85
N ALA A 252 1.87 3.93 15.35
CA ALA A 252 0.86 4.63 16.12
C ALA A 252 0.41 3.83 17.35
N CYS A 253 0.24 2.52 17.21
CA CYS A 253 -0.10 1.64 18.32
C CYS A 253 1.05 1.54 19.34
N LEU A 254 2.30 1.41 18.88
CA LEU A 254 3.48 1.35 19.73
C LEU A 254 3.71 2.67 20.50
N ALA A 255 3.54 3.82 19.82
CA ALA A 255 3.64 5.14 20.42
C ALA A 255 2.57 5.36 21.49
N ALA A 256 1.31 4.94 21.22
CA ALA A 256 0.21 5.05 22.16
C ALA A 256 0.37 4.14 23.39
N GLU A 257 1.33 3.23 23.40
CA GLU A 257 1.67 2.32 24.52
C GLU A 257 3.03 2.63 25.15
N ASP A 258 3.68 3.72 24.74
CA ASP A 258 5.04 4.08 25.14
C ASP A 258 6.05 2.91 24.92
N LYS A 259 5.82 2.06 23.89
CA LYS A 259 6.67 0.93 23.51
C LYS A 259 7.75 1.29 22.48
N LEU A 260 7.67 2.47 21.91
CA LEU A 260 8.64 3.03 20.98
C LEU A 260 8.75 4.53 21.23
N ASP A 261 9.99 5.03 21.42
CA ASP A 261 10.24 6.44 21.63
C ASP A 261 10.18 7.22 20.30
N GLU A 262 9.83 8.51 20.40
CA GLU A 262 9.88 9.44 19.27
C GLU A 262 11.29 9.47 18.65
N GLY A 263 11.34 9.35 17.30
CA GLY A 263 12.60 9.31 16.56
C GLY A 263 13.35 7.97 16.63
N GLN A 264 12.95 7.04 17.49
CA GLN A 264 13.55 5.71 17.56
C GLN A 264 13.22 4.91 16.29
N SER A 265 14.24 4.20 15.77
CA SER A 265 14.06 3.36 14.59
C SER A 265 13.36 2.05 14.91
N TRP A 266 12.36 1.72 14.09
CA TRP A 266 11.68 0.44 14.00
C TRP A 266 12.01 -0.19 12.66
N VAL A 267 12.45 -1.45 12.65
CA VAL A 267 12.66 -2.20 11.40
C VAL A 267 11.60 -3.28 11.30
N GLN A 268 10.78 -3.17 10.25
CA GLN A 268 9.71 -4.12 9.92
C GLN A 268 10.18 -5.04 8.80
N GLU A 269 10.06 -6.35 8.99
CA GLU A 269 10.32 -7.38 7.99
C GLU A 269 9.00 -7.85 7.37
N SER A 270 8.97 -8.04 6.05
CA SER A 270 7.83 -8.61 5.34
C SER A 270 7.87 -10.14 5.30
N ILE A 271 6.77 -10.74 4.81
CA ILE A 271 6.67 -12.20 4.61
C ILE A 271 7.75 -12.74 3.66
N ILE A 272 8.26 -11.96 2.71
CA ILE A 272 9.34 -12.37 1.80
C ILE A 272 10.74 -12.01 2.31
N GLY A 273 10.85 -11.34 3.50
CA GLY A 273 12.12 -10.94 4.11
C GLY A 273 12.62 -9.55 3.68
N SER A 274 11.84 -8.76 2.95
CA SER A 274 12.20 -7.36 2.68
C SER A 274 12.01 -6.50 3.92
N LEU A 275 12.74 -5.38 4.00
CA LEU A 275 12.79 -4.53 5.19
C LEU A 275 12.35 -3.10 4.88
N PHE A 276 11.55 -2.53 5.79
CA PHE A 276 11.38 -1.09 5.92
C PHE A 276 11.95 -0.65 7.27
N THR A 277 12.63 0.50 7.25
CA THR A 277 12.96 1.23 8.48
C THR A 277 11.92 2.32 8.67
N ALA A 278 11.41 2.46 9.87
CA ALA A 278 10.40 3.44 10.18
C ALA A 278 10.74 4.19 11.47
N ARG A 279 10.28 5.42 11.57
CA ARG A 279 10.34 6.26 12.77
C ARG A 279 9.14 7.19 12.77
N TYR A 280 8.86 7.82 13.89
CA TYR A 280 7.78 8.79 13.97
C TYR A 280 8.19 10.03 14.76
N ARG A 281 7.43 11.11 14.57
CA ARG A 281 7.36 12.27 15.47
C ARG A 281 5.92 12.46 15.91
N TRP A 282 5.73 13.04 17.08
CA TRP A 282 4.39 13.41 17.51
C TRP A 282 3.86 14.58 16.68
N LEU A 283 2.65 14.45 16.18
CA LEU A 283 1.87 15.58 15.67
C LEU A 283 1.07 16.20 16.82
N ASP A 284 0.38 15.34 17.57
CA ASP A 284 -0.36 15.70 18.79
C ASP A 284 -0.32 14.51 19.76
N ARG A 285 0.50 14.64 20.81
CA ARG A 285 0.66 13.57 21.79
C ARG A 285 -0.59 13.38 22.63
N SER A 286 -1.36 14.43 22.89
CA SER A 286 -2.59 14.36 23.67
C SER A 286 -3.72 13.64 22.91
N ALA A 287 -3.76 13.77 21.59
CA ALA A 287 -4.66 13.06 20.70
C ALA A 287 -4.13 11.68 20.27
N GLY A 288 -2.91 11.31 20.65
CA GLY A 288 -2.26 10.06 20.22
C GLY A 288 -1.94 9.99 18.73
N THR A 289 -1.74 11.14 18.07
CA THR A 289 -1.50 11.25 16.63
C THR A 289 -0.04 11.47 16.34
N ILE A 290 0.51 10.64 15.47
CA ILE A 290 1.92 10.70 15.03
C ILE A 290 2.02 11.01 13.54
N VAL A 291 3.19 11.47 13.11
CA VAL A 291 3.59 11.53 11.69
C VAL A 291 4.72 10.51 11.48
N PRO A 292 4.44 9.38 10.82
CA PRO A 292 5.44 8.37 10.52
C PRO A 292 6.32 8.78 9.33
N THR A 293 7.59 8.37 9.37
CA THR A 293 8.49 8.36 8.21
C THR A 293 8.87 6.91 7.93
N ILE A 294 8.58 6.45 6.71
CA ILE A 294 8.91 5.11 6.24
C ILE A 294 10.08 5.21 5.25
N ILE A 295 11.09 4.37 5.43
CA ILE A 295 12.29 4.33 4.60
C ILE A 295 12.40 2.95 3.99
N GLY A 296 12.50 2.90 2.66
CA GLY A 296 12.64 1.67 1.90
C GLY A 296 13.49 1.87 0.66
N THR A 297 13.77 0.78 -0.05
CA THR A 297 14.53 0.79 -1.28
C THR A 297 13.67 0.27 -2.42
N ALA A 298 13.66 1.00 -3.53
CA ALA A 298 12.97 0.60 -4.76
C ALA A 298 13.97 0.46 -5.91
N PHE A 299 13.64 -0.43 -6.84
CA PHE A 299 14.48 -0.72 -8.00
C PHE A 299 13.64 -0.69 -9.28
N VAL A 300 14.08 0.05 -10.29
CA VAL A 300 13.51 -0.01 -11.64
C VAL A 300 13.82 -1.36 -12.23
N THR A 301 12.81 -2.01 -12.84
CA THR A 301 12.93 -3.37 -13.38
C THR A 301 12.71 -3.43 -14.88
N ALA A 302 11.93 -2.49 -15.45
CA ALA A 302 11.71 -2.46 -16.91
C ALA A 302 11.27 -1.06 -17.38
N GLU A 303 11.64 -0.74 -18.63
CA GLU A 303 11.03 0.29 -19.47
C GLU A 303 10.30 -0.38 -20.61
N THR A 304 9.02 -0.10 -20.80
CA THR A 304 8.19 -0.85 -21.76
C THR A 304 7.14 0.06 -22.39
N THR A 305 6.72 -0.30 -23.60
CA THR A 305 5.54 0.25 -24.24
C THR A 305 4.44 -0.80 -24.29
N LEU A 306 3.35 -0.57 -23.55
CA LEU A 306 2.14 -1.37 -23.67
C LEU A 306 1.43 -1.02 -24.99
N LEU A 307 0.94 -2.04 -25.67
CA LEU A 307 0.19 -1.90 -26.92
C LEU A 307 -1.28 -2.27 -26.65
N LEU A 308 -2.18 -1.36 -26.97
CA LEU A 308 -3.63 -1.61 -26.91
C LEU A 308 -4.17 -1.61 -28.34
N ASP A 309 -4.68 -2.76 -28.76
CA ASP A 309 -5.38 -2.91 -30.01
C ASP A 309 -6.89 -2.88 -29.75
N ASP A 310 -7.61 -2.02 -30.46
CA ASP A 310 -9.07 -1.91 -30.29
C ASP A 310 -9.82 -3.14 -30.83
N GLN A 311 -9.15 -4.00 -31.61
CA GLN A 311 -9.69 -5.28 -32.08
C GLN A 311 -9.45 -6.43 -31.11
N ASP A 312 -8.52 -6.28 -30.14
CA ASP A 312 -8.30 -7.28 -29.09
C ASP A 312 -9.45 -7.24 -28.06
N PRO A 313 -10.23 -8.34 -27.90
CA PRO A 313 -11.34 -8.39 -26.95
C PRO A 313 -10.88 -8.18 -25.51
N PHE A 314 -9.60 -8.44 -25.18
CA PHE A 314 -8.98 -8.21 -23.89
C PHE A 314 -8.05 -6.99 -23.87
N GLY A 315 -8.10 -6.16 -24.93
CA GLY A 315 -7.27 -4.96 -25.07
C GLY A 315 -7.44 -3.95 -23.94
N TRP A 316 -8.52 -4.01 -23.18
CA TRP A 316 -8.79 -3.15 -22.03
C TRP A 316 -8.72 -3.87 -20.67
N GLY A 317 -8.10 -5.05 -20.65
CA GLY A 317 -7.96 -5.90 -19.47
C GLY A 317 -9.08 -6.92 -19.35
N ILE A 318 -8.79 -8.04 -18.66
CA ILE A 318 -9.77 -9.08 -18.38
C ILE A 318 -10.72 -8.56 -17.29
N PRO A 319 -12.06 -8.61 -17.50
CA PRO A 319 -13.02 -8.24 -16.44
C PRO A 319 -12.86 -9.19 -15.25
N GLY A 320 -12.83 -8.64 -14.05
CA GLY A 320 -12.78 -9.40 -12.81
C GLY A 320 -14.12 -9.39 -12.10
#